data_6cc45ed142c291e0733812b854001f52
#
_entry.id   6cc45ed142c291e0733812b854001f52
#
_cell.length_a   1.000
_cell.length_b   1.000
_cell.length_c   1.000
_cell.angle_alpha   90.00
_cell.angle_beta   90.00
_cell.angle_gamma   90.00
#
_symmetry.space_group_name_H-M   'P 1'
#
loop_
_entity.id
_entity.type
_entity.pdbx_description
1 polymer ?
#
loop_
_entity_poly.entity_id
_entity_poly.type
_entity_poly.pdbx_seq_one_letter_code
_entity_poly.pdbx_strand_id
1 'polypeptide(L)'
;GIEAGADGLYGLKIGSREEIRQAILDERHIELCYEGHRFWDLRRTRNMMMLAGWTKHGIEAIAVNPDGSDMDLNVARDRIAKNELTTGDFRYVIHQVPYTEAAERQFVIEESFYFFPIKKTYLDENPNLEQNNNWGGTFNPTMEQ
;
A
#
# COMPACT_ATOMS: atom_id res chain seq x y z
N GLY A 1 -5.38 -20.98 9.83
CA GLY A 1 -6.38 -20.21 9.08
C GLY A 1 -7.37 -19.60 10.05
N ILE A 2 -7.90 -18.43 9.74
CA ILE A 2 -8.99 -17.82 10.50
C ILE A 2 -10.26 -18.57 10.10
N GLU A 3 -10.95 -19.17 11.07
CA GLU A 3 -12.24 -19.80 10.82
C GLU A 3 -13.32 -18.72 10.60
N ALA A 4 -14.18 -18.94 9.63
CA ALA A 4 -15.33 -18.08 9.41
C ALA A 4 -16.22 -18.12 10.65
N GLY A 5 -16.55 -16.96 11.24
CA GLY A 5 -17.59 -16.88 12.25
C GLY A 5 -18.95 -17.31 11.69
N ALA A 6 -19.94 -17.54 12.57
CA ALA A 6 -21.29 -17.94 12.17
C ALA A 6 -21.97 -16.92 11.22
N ASP A 7 -21.48 -15.70 11.19
CA ASP A 7 -21.90 -14.59 10.32
C ASP A 7 -21.17 -14.55 8.96
N GLY A 8 -20.19 -15.43 8.73
CA GLY A 8 -19.37 -15.45 7.52
C GLY A 8 -18.42 -14.25 7.34
N LEU A 9 -18.26 -13.42 8.36
CA LEU A 9 -17.51 -12.17 8.26
C LEU A 9 -16.03 -12.28 8.68
N TYR A 10 -15.55 -13.47 9.02
CA TYR A 10 -14.15 -13.72 9.39
C TYR A 10 -13.58 -12.75 10.45
N GLY A 11 -14.44 -12.34 11.41
CA GLY A 11 -14.09 -11.41 12.47
C GLY A 11 -14.14 -9.92 12.08
N LEU A 12 -14.57 -9.60 10.86
CA LEU A 12 -14.83 -8.22 10.46
C LEU A 12 -16.05 -7.67 11.20
N LYS A 13 -15.91 -6.51 11.82
CA LYS A 13 -17.04 -5.79 12.41
C LYS A 13 -17.58 -4.82 11.37
N ILE A 14 -18.75 -5.11 10.83
CA ILE A 14 -19.39 -4.30 9.80
C ILE A 14 -20.68 -3.71 10.40
N GLY A 15 -20.63 -2.43 10.78
CA GLY A 15 -21.76 -1.70 11.35
C GLY A 15 -22.27 -0.55 10.49
N SER A 16 -21.44 -0.06 9.56
CA SER A 16 -21.78 1.09 8.71
C SER A 16 -21.45 0.84 7.24
N ARG A 17 -22.01 1.69 6.36
CA ARG A 17 -21.73 1.66 4.92
C ARG A 17 -20.25 1.95 4.63
N GLU A 18 -19.66 2.82 5.41
CA GLU A 18 -18.24 3.21 5.30
C GLU A 18 -17.32 2.06 5.66
N GLU A 19 -17.61 1.33 6.74
CA GLU A 19 -16.86 0.14 7.14
C GLU A 19 -16.95 -0.97 6.10
N ILE A 20 -18.14 -1.18 5.50
CA ILE A 20 -18.32 -2.15 4.40
C ILE A 20 -17.46 -1.74 3.18
N ARG A 21 -17.47 -0.46 2.81
CA ARG A 21 -16.64 0.02 1.69
C ARG A 21 -15.16 -0.17 1.95
N GLN A 22 -14.70 0.13 3.16
CA GLN A 22 -13.31 -0.06 3.53
C GLN A 22 -12.94 -1.55 3.50
N ALA A 23 -13.76 -2.42 4.09
CA ALA A 23 -13.53 -3.86 4.05
C ALA A 23 -13.44 -4.40 2.60
N ILE A 24 -14.32 -3.95 1.70
CA ILE A 24 -14.26 -4.31 0.27
C ILE A 24 -12.94 -3.82 -0.37
N LEU A 25 -12.48 -2.61 -0.06
CA LEU A 25 -11.26 -2.07 -0.61
C LEU A 25 -10.02 -2.80 -0.08
N ASP A 26 -10.05 -3.21 1.17
CA ASP A 26 -8.97 -3.97 1.81
C ASP A 26 -8.89 -5.39 1.23
N GLU A 27 -10.03 -6.06 1.07
CA GLU A 27 -10.11 -7.37 0.41
C GLU A 27 -9.61 -7.30 -1.03
N ARG A 28 -10.08 -6.34 -1.80
CA ARG A 28 -9.58 -6.12 -3.17
C ARG A 28 -8.07 -5.85 -3.22
N HIS A 29 -7.53 -5.17 -2.21
CA HIS A 29 -6.09 -4.90 -2.12
C HIS A 29 -5.28 -6.19 -1.94
N ILE A 30 -5.81 -7.14 -1.17
CA ILE A 30 -5.18 -8.44 -0.90
C ILE A 30 -5.35 -9.36 -2.11
N GLU A 31 -6.57 -9.56 -2.58
CA GLU A 31 -6.90 -10.51 -3.64
C GLU A 31 -6.31 -10.11 -5.00
N LEU A 32 -6.31 -8.81 -5.33
CA LEU A 32 -5.80 -8.27 -6.58
C LEU A 32 -4.38 -7.69 -6.43
N CYS A 33 -3.63 -8.20 -5.47
CA CYS A 33 -2.25 -7.84 -5.23
C CYS A 33 -1.42 -8.12 -6.50
N TYR A 34 -0.55 -7.19 -6.88
CA TYR A 34 0.29 -7.21 -8.09
C TYR A 34 -0.44 -7.06 -9.44
N GLU A 35 -1.76 -6.90 -9.48
CA GLU A 35 -2.52 -6.69 -10.72
C GLU A 35 -2.71 -5.20 -11.09
N GLY A 36 -2.15 -4.29 -10.30
CA GLY A 36 -2.22 -2.84 -10.54
C GLY A 36 -3.57 -2.19 -10.17
N HIS A 37 -4.54 -2.95 -9.68
CA HIS A 37 -5.87 -2.45 -9.35
C HIS A 37 -5.86 -1.43 -8.21
N ARG A 38 -4.96 -1.56 -7.22
CA ARG A 38 -4.89 -0.66 -6.06
C ARG A 38 -4.73 0.82 -6.45
N PHE A 39 -3.93 1.10 -7.47
CA PHE A 39 -3.75 2.46 -7.97
C PHE A 39 -5.08 3.08 -8.44
N TRP A 40 -5.86 2.32 -9.20
CA TRP A 40 -7.14 2.77 -9.71
C TRP A 40 -8.21 2.87 -8.63
N ASP A 41 -8.23 1.94 -7.69
CA ASP A 41 -9.13 1.98 -6.54
C ASP A 41 -8.90 3.24 -5.70
N LEU A 42 -7.66 3.56 -5.39
CA LEU A 42 -7.31 4.78 -4.64
C LEU A 42 -7.69 6.06 -5.39
N ARG A 43 -7.52 6.07 -6.71
CA ARG A 43 -7.91 7.23 -7.54
C ARG A 43 -9.42 7.42 -7.56
N ARG A 44 -10.18 6.40 -7.94
CA ARG A 44 -11.65 6.50 -8.08
C ARG A 44 -12.37 6.76 -6.76
N THR A 45 -11.80 6.32 -5.64
CA THR A 45 -12.35 6.56 -4.31
C THR A 45 -11.79 7.82 -3.64
N ARG A 46 -10.88 8.54 -4.31
CA ARG A 46 -10.18 9.72 -3.81
C ARG A 46 -9.39 9.49 -2.52
N ASN A 47 -8.87 8.29 -2.34
CA ASN A 47 -8.12 7.88 -1.16
C ASN A 47 -6.59 7.88 -1.38
N MET A 48 -6.07 8.44 -2.49
CA MET A 48 -4.62 8.45 -2.73
C MET A 48 -3.84 9.20 -1.66
N MET A 49 -4.42 10.27 -1.11
CA MET A 49 -3.75 11.09 -0.09
C MET A 49 -3.44 10.32 1.20
N MET A 50 -4.09 9.19 1.46
CA MET A 50 -3.73 8.31 2.58
C MET A 50 -2.32 7.72 2.47
N LEU A 51 -1.75 7.70 1.26
CA LEU A 51 -0.38 7.24 1.02
C LEU A 51 0.65 8.37 1.17
N ALA A 52 0.24 9.64 1.28
CA ALA A 52 1.16 10.75 1.40
C ALA A 52 1.99 10.62 2.68
N GLY A 53 3.30 10.69 2.54
CA GLY A 53 4.23 10.52 3.65
C GLY A 53 4.41 9.08 4.14
N TRP A 54 3.74 8.11 3.51
CA TRP A 54 3.89 6.71 3.89
C TRP A 54 5.30 6.21 3.55
N THR A 55 5.86 5.38 4.42
CA THR A 55 7.20 4.82 4.25
C THR A 55 7.12 3.33 3.99
N LYS A 56 8.05 2.81 3.21
CA LYS A 56 8.12 1.37 2.95
C LYS A 56 8.70 0.66 4.18
N HIS A 57 8.12 -0.49 4.50
CA HIS A 57 8.57 -1.36 5.58
C HIS A 57 8.97 -2.71 5.04
N GLY A 58 9.95 -3.31 5.68
CA GLY A 58 10.37 -4.68 5.47
C GLY A 58 10.12 -5.52 6.72
N ILE A 59 10.16 -6.83 6.53
CA ILE A 59 10.12 -7.78 7.64
C ILE A 59 11.49 -8.45 7.67
N GLU A 60 12.14 -8.39 8.83
CA GLU A 60 13.37 -9.12 9.12
C GLU A 60 13.05 -10.34 9.96
N ALA A 61 13.53 -11.49 9.53
CA ALA A 61 13.44 -12.73 10.29
C ALA A 61 14.76 -12.96 11.02
N ILE A 62 14.76 -12.83 12.33
CA ILE A 62 15.93 -13.03 13.19
C ILE A 62 15.81 -14.41 13.84
N ALA A 63 16.78 -15.29 13.56
CA ALA A 63 16.84 -16.59 14.23
C ALA A 63 17.14 -16.39 15.72
N VAL A 64 16.44 -17.12 16.57
CA VAL A 64 16.58 -17.01 18.02
C VAL A 64 17.07 -18.33 18.63
N ASN A 65 17.87 -18.20 19.67
CA ASN A 65 18.29 -19.33 20.49
C ASN A 65 17.13 -19.79 21.41
N PRO A 66 17.20 -21.00 21.98
CA PRO A 66 16.19 -21.47 22.94
C PRO A 66 15.98 -20.59 24.17
N ASP A 67 16.95 -19.76 24.51
CA ASP A 67 16.88 -18.78 25.61
C ASP A 67 16.24 -17.44 25.18
N GLY A 68 15.86 -17.32 23.90
CA GLY A 68 15.24 -16.12 23.31
C GLY A 68 16.23 -15.05 22.84
N SER A 69 17.53 -15.26 22.99
CA SER A 69 18.57 -14.37 22.45
C SER A 69 18.72 -14.50 20.95
N ASP A 70 19.20 -13.45 20.29
CA ASP A 70 19.45 -13.48 18.84
C ASP A 70 20.60 -14.44 18.53
N MET A 71 20.40 -15.29 17.52
CA MET A 71 21.41 -16.23 17.06
C MET A 71 22.42 -15.51 16.16
N ASP A 72 23.71 -15.89 16.28
CA ASP A 72 24.73 -15.39 15.35
C ASP A 72 24.34 -15.69 13.91
N LEU A 73 24.54 -14.73 13.01
CA LEU A 73 24.09 -14.82 11.62
C LEU A 73 24.71 -16.00 10.85
N ASN A 74 25.97 -16.31 11.11
CA ASN A 74 26.66 -17.42 10.41
C ASN A 74 26.15 -18.76 10.93
N VAL A 75 25.93 -18.86 12.25
CA VAL A 75 25.31 -20.04 12.86
C VAL A 75 23.90 -20.26 12.33
N ALA A 76 23.10 -19.20 12.24
CA ALA A 76 21.77 -19.26 11.68
C ALA A 76 21.76 -19.74 10.23
N ARG A 77 22.63 -19.19 9.39
CA ARG A 77 22.79 -19.61 7.98
C ARG A 77 23.16 -21.08 7.85
N ASP A 78 24.12 -21.55 8.63
CA ASP A 78 24.55 -22.97 8.62
C ASP A 78 23.42 -23.91 9.05
N ARG A 79 22.63 -23.53 10.07
CA ARG A 79 21.50 -24.31 10.54
C ARG A 79 20.32 -24.30 9.56
N ILE A 80 20.07 -23.16 8.90
CA ILE A 80 19.07 -23.08 7.81
C ILE A 80 19.47 -24.00 6.66
N ALA A 81 20.73 -23.97 6.24
CA ALA A 81 21.23 -24.81 5.16
C ALA A 81 21.09 -26.32 5.46
N LYS A 82 21.13 -26.71 6.74
CA LYS A 82 20.92 -28.08 7.21
C LYS A 82 19.47 -28.42 7.51
N ASN A 83 18.53 -27.52 7.30
CA ASN A 83 17.11 -27.65 7.66
C ASN A 83 16.89 -27.94 9.16
N GLU A 84 17.71 -27.36 10.03
CA GLU A 84 17.64 -27.53 11.48
C GLU A 84 16.76 -26.50 12.18
N LEU A 85 16.29 -25.44 11.46
CA LEU A 85 15.42 -24.41 11.97
C LEU A 85 14.03 -24.51 11.35
N THR A 86 13.01 -24.23 12.16
CA THR A 86 11.62 -24.14 11.78
C THR A 86 11.13 -22.70 11.87
N THR A 87 9.92 -22.40 11.40
CA THR A 87 9.33 -21.07 11.50
C THR A 87 9.19 -20.57 12.94
N GLY A 88 9.11 -21.47 13.92
CA GLY A 88 9.05 -21.14 15.36
C GLY A 88 10.38 -20.66 15.95
N ASP A 89 11.50 -20.91 15.25
CA ASP A 89 12.83 -20.50 15.68
C ASP A 89 13.21 -19.08 15.21
N PHE A 90 12.22 -18.32 14.70
CA PHE A 90 12.44 -16.97 14.22
C PHE A 90 11.54 -15.95 14.94
N ARG A 91 12.13 -14.81 15.26
CA ARG A 91 11.42 -13.60 15.66
C ARG A 91 11.34 -12.68 14.45
N TYR A 92 10.14 -12.21 14.13
CA TYR A 92 9.89 -11.32 13.00
C TYR A 92 9.80 -9.88 13.48
N VAL A 93 10.61 -9.01 12.90
CA VAL A 93 10.65 -7.57 13.24
C VAL A 93 10.30 -6.77 12.00
N ILE A 94 9.29 -5.90 12.13
CA ILE A 94 8.95 -4.94 11.10
C ILE A 94 9.86 -3.73 11.29
N HIS A 95 10.57 -3.34 10.26
CA HIS A 95 11.43 -2.16 10.27
C HIS A 95 11.22 -1.33 9.01
N GLN A 96 11.49 -0.03 9.11
CA GLN A 96 11.49 0.84 7.96
C GLN A 96 12.68 0.49 7.07
N VAL A 97 12.42 0.26 5.77
CA VAL A 97 13.49 -0.04 4.81
C VAL A 97 14.41 1.17 4.70
N PRO A 98 15.72 1.01 4.97
CA PRO A 98 16.68 2.10 4.85
C PRO A 98 16.91 2.42 3.37
N TYR A 99 16.55 3.64 2.96
CA TYR A 99 16.88 4.17 1.65
C TYR A 99 18.06 5.15 1.78
N THR A 100 18.92 5.15 0.79
CA THR A 100 20.07 6.08 0.73
C THR A 100 19.61 7.51 0.46
N GLU A 101 18.59 7.68 -0.36
CA GLU A 101 18.04 8.98 -0.74
C GLU A 101 16.75 9.30 0.04
N ALA A 102 16.68 10.50 0.60
CA ALA A 102 15.51 10.93 1.38
C ALA A 102 14.21 10.96 0.56
N ALA A 103 14.31 11.30 -0.73
CA ALA A 103 13.18 11.33 -1.66
C ALA A 103 12.58 9.95 -1.93
N GLU A 104 13.35 8.87 -1.74
CA GLU A 104 12.90 7.50 -1.96
C GLU A 104 12.17 6.90 -0.76
N ARG A 105 12.25 7.57 0.40
CA ARG A 105 11.75 7.04 1.68
C ARG A 105 10.24 7.15 1.83
N GLN A 106 9.64 8.14 1.18
CA GLN A 106 8.22 8.46 1.35
C GLN A 106 7.50 8.52 0.01
N PHE A 107 6.23 8.17 0.04
CA PHE A 107 5.36 8.43 -1.09
C PHE A 107 5.00 9.91 -1.15
N VAL A 108 5.39 10.56 -2.23
CA VAL A 108 4.94 11.92 -2.55
C VAL A 108 3.68 11.80 -3.38
N ILE A 109 2.56 12.20 -2.81
CA ILE A 109 1.24 12.18 -3.45
C ILE A 109 0.71 13.61 -3.46
N GLU A 110 0.24 14.04 -4.62
CA GLU A 110 -0.38 15.35 -4.84
C GLU A 110 -1.82 15.18 -5.33
N GLU A 111 -2.66 16.18 -5.10
CA GLU A 111 -4.05 16.16 -5.60
C GLU A 111 -4.13 16.05 -7.12
N SER A 112 -3.13 16.56 -7.84
CA SER A 112 -3.00 16.41 -9.28
C SER A 112 -3.02 14.94 -9.76
N PHE A 113 -2.66 13.98 -8.88
CA PHE A 113 -2.61 12.56 -9.22
C PHE A 113 -3.99 11.90 -9.37
N TYR A 114 -5.06 12.55 -8.91
CA TYR A 114 -6.41 12.03 -9.12
C TYR A 114 -6.86 12.09 -10.57
N PHE A 115 -6.46 13.12 -11.31
CA PHE A 115 -6.83 13.33 -12.70
C PHE A 115 -5.59 13.51 -13.56
N PHE A 116 -5.58 12.83 -14.70
CA PHE A 116 -4.48 13.02 -15.65
C PHE A 116 -4.62 14.37 -16.36
N PRO A 117 -3.50 15.01 -16.71
CA PRO A 117 -3.55 16.20 -17.54
C PRO A 117 -4.02 15.87 -18.96
N ILE A 118 -4.69 16.80 -19.59
CA ILE A 118 -4.92 16.77 -21.02
C ILE A 118 -3.62 17.11 -21.72
N LYS A 119 -3.23 16.31 -22.71
CA LYS A 119 -2.01 16.54 -23.47
C LYS A 119 -2.08 17.90 -24.18
N LYS A 120 -0.99 18.68 -24.11
CA LYS A 120 -0.91 20.03 -24.67
C LYS A 120 -1.33 20.10 -26.14
N THR A 121 -0.99 19.12 -26.95
CA THR A 121 -1.38 19.06 -28.38
C THR A 121 -2.91 19.17 -28.55
N TYR A 122 -3.70 18.47 -27.73
CA TYR A 122 -5.15 18.52 -27.82
C TYR A 122 -5.74 19.86 -27.37
N LEU A 123 -5.11 20.50 -26.39
CA LEU A 123 -5.51 21.84 -25.94
C LEU A 123 -5.20 22.90 -27.04
N ASP A 124 -4.08 22.77 -27.73
CA ASP A 124 -3.68 23.68 -28.80
C ASP A 124 -4.58 23.52 -30.05
N GLU A 125 -5.05 22.31 -30.31
CA GLU A 125 -5.93 22.01 -31.46
C GLU A 125 -7.41 22.33 -31.20
N ASN A 126 -7.84 22.39 -29.95
CA ASN A 126 -9.23 22.67 -29.60
C ASN A 126 -9.36 23.73 -28.51
N PRO A 127 -9.66 24.99 -28.88
CA PRO A 127 -9.74 26.11 -27.94
C PRO A 127 -10.91 26.00 -26.95
N ASN A 128 -11.83 25.05 -27.12
CA ASN A 128 -12.93 24.81 -26.19
C ASN A 128 -12.54 23.82 -25.06
N LEU A 129 -11.33 23.23 -25.11
CA LEU A 129 -10.82 22.39 -24.03
C LEU A 129 -10.09 23.22 -23.00
N GLU A 130 -10.38 22.96 -21.75
CA GLU A 130 -9.66 23.54 -20.61
C GLU A 130 -8.87 22.46 -19.89
N GLN A 131 -7.70 22.84 -19.38
CA GLN A 131 -6.90 21.97 -18.53
C GLN A 131 -7.45 21.94 -17.11
N ASN A 132 -7.21 20.84 -16.42
CA ASN A 132 -7.51 20.69 -14.99
C ASN A 132 -6.77 21.74 -14.15
N ASN A 133 -7.40 22.28 -13.12
CA ASN A 133 -6.81 23.28 -12.23
C ASN A 133 -5.50 22.80 -11.57
N ASN A 134 -5.40 21.53 -11.21
CA ASN A 134 -4.18 20.94 -10.65
C ASN A 134 -3.03 20.77 -11.67
N TRP A 135 -3.28 21.09 -12.95
CA TRP A 135 -2.33 21.06 -14.05
C TRP A 135 -2.20 22.43 -14.74
N GLY A 136 -2.54 23.50 -14.00
CA GLY A 136 -2.39 24.87 -14.45
C GLY A 136 -3.55 25.42 -15.27
N GLY A 137 -4.66 24.70 -15.35
CA GLY A 137 -5.90 25.18 -15.96
C GLY A 137 -6.91 25.74 -14.96
N THR A 138 -8.11 26.00 -15.42
CA THR A 138 -9.22 26.56 -14.63
C THR A 138 -10.32 25.53 -14.32
N PHE A 139 -10.43 24.49 -15.11
CA PHE A 139 -11.44 23.45 -14.92
C PHE A 139 -11.20 22.66 -13.64
N ASN A 140 -12.20 22.65 -12.76
CA ASN A 140 -12.15 21.86 -11.51
C ASN A 140 -12.95 20.56 -11.66
N PRO A 141 -12.31 19.41 -11.91
CA PRO A 141 -12.98 18.12 -12.11
C PRO A 141 -13.58 17.55 -10.80
N THR A 142 -13.33 18.20 -9.66
CA THR A 142 -13.82 17.75 -8.35
C THR A 142 -15.10 18.46 -7.92
N MET A 143 -15.50 19.52 -8.59
CA MET A 143 -16.77 20.20 -8.29
C MET A 143 -17.94 19.32 -8.74
N GLU A 144 -18.87 19.11 -7.85
CA GLU A 144 -20.20 18.56 -8.21
C GLU A 144 -20.90 19.58 -9.14
N GLN A 145 -21.42 19.10 -10.25
CA GLN A 145 -22.26 19.89 -11.15
C GLN A 145 -23.69 19.94 -10.62
#